data_1c72b10183ca5cbc4639e0e26bf54dd2
#
_entry.id   1c72b10183ca5cbc4639e0e26bf54dd2
#
_cell.length_a   1.000
_cell.length_b   1.000
_cell.length_c   1.000
_cell.angle_alpha   90.00
_cell.angle_beta   90.00
_cell.angle_gamma   90.00
#
_symmetry.space_group_name_H-M   'P 1'
#
loop_
_entity.id
_entity.type
_entity.pdbx_description
1 polymer ?
#
loop_
_entity_poly.entity_id
_entity_poly.type
_entity_poly.pdbx_seq_one_letter_code
_entity_poly.pdbx_strand_id
1 'polypeptide(L)'
;MRRPVVNKDIVDYMRTHLQENKGHLAELEAFARKENIPIIQHEVVAYFRFLLQTLQPKKILEVGTAIGFSALLMAEYAPDAQITTVDRNEEMIGFAKENLAKYDSRKQITLVEGDAAEVLQD
;
A
#
# COMPACT_ATOMS: atom_id res chain seq x y z
N MET A 1 14.32 -15.46 -1.41
CA MET A 1 13.68 -15.19 -2.69
C MET A 1 14.64 -14.44 -3.61
N ARG A 2 14.76 -14.91 -4.82
CA ARG A 2 15.64 -14.31 -5.81
C ARG A 2 14.99 -13.08 -6.46
N ARG A 3 15.76 -12.00 -6.59
CA ARG A 3 15.30 -10.76 -7.22
C ARG A 3 16.10 -10.52 -8.50
N PRO A 4 15.72 -11.14 -9.62
CA PRO A 4 16.56 -11.14 -10.83
C PRO A 4 16.66 -9.76 -11.51
N VAL A 5 15.75 -8.85 -11.24
CA VAL A 5 15.70 -7.54 -11.91
C VAL A 5 16.19 -6.39 -11.04
N VAL A 6 16.60 -6.65 -9.79
CA VAL A 6 17.03 -5.59 -8.89
C VAL A 6 18.51 -5.74 -8.57
N ASN A 7 19.29 -4.77 -8.97
CA ASN A 7 20.72 -4.70 -8.69
C ASN A 7 20.94 -4.33 -7.22
N LYS A 8 21.87 -5.02 -6.56
CA LYS A 8 22.17 -4.79 -5.15
C LYS A 8 22.59 -3.34 -4.86
N ASP A 9 23.40 -2.75 -5.73
CA ASP A 9 23.88 -1.37 -5.54
C ASP A 9 22.72 -0.36 -5.62
N ILE A 10 21.76 -0.62 -6.51
CA ILE A 10 20.55 0.21 -6.61
C ILE A 10 19.71 0.07 -5.35
N VAL A 11 19.53 -1.15 -4.86
CA VAL A 11 18.79 -1.40 -3.63
C VAL A 11 19.45 -0.70 -2.44
N ASP A 12 20.76 -0.82 -2.29
CA ASP A 12 21.50 -0.18 -1.21
C ASP A 12 21.38 1.35 -1.29
N TYR A 13 21.48 1.90 -2.50
CA TYR A 13 21.29 3.34 -2.72
C TYR A 13 19.89 3.79 -2.30
N MET A 14 18.87 3.06 -2.73
CA MET A 14 17.48 3.37 -2.40
C MET A 14 17.25 3.33 -0.89
N ARG A 15 17.76 2.30 -0.21
CA ARG A 15 17.64 2.18 1.24
C ARG A 15 18.34 3.31 1.99
N THR A 16 19.48 3.76 1.49
CA THR A 16 20.26 4.82 2.10
C THR A 16 19.60 6.20 1.91
N HIS A 17 18.96 6.42 0.76
CA HIS A 17 18.38 7.70 0.39
C HIS A 17 16.86 7.78 0.56
N LEU A 18 16.24 6.70 1.01
CA LEU A 18 14.80 6.65 1.23
C LEU A 18 14.40 7.47 2.44
N GLN A 19 13.33 8.25 2.25
CA GLN A 19 12.62 8.84 3.36
C GLN A 19 11.90 7.74 4.12
N GLU A 20 12.13 7.61 5.41
CA GLU A 20 11.40 6.67 6.24
C GLU A 20 9.93 7.08 6.33
N ASN A 21 9.06 6.09 6.48
CA ASN A 21 7.65 6.34 6.74
C ASN A 21 7.50 7.07 8.07
N LYS A 22 6.56 8.01 8.12
CA LYS A 22 6.28 8.80 9.31
C LYS A 22 4.81 8.68 9.70
N GLY A 23 4.52 9.03 10.96
CA GLY A 23 3.15 9.05 11.46
C GLY A 23 2.48 7.69 11.39
N HIS A 24 1.25 7.68 10.88
CA HIS A 24 0.45 6.45 10.82
C HIS A 24 1.08 5.36 9.95
N LEU A 25 1.82 5.73 8.92
CA LEU A 25 2.48 4.74 8.05
C LEU A 25 3.59 4.01 8.80
N ALA A 26 4.34 4.71 9.64
CA ALA A 26 5.36 4.10 10.48
C ALA A 26 4.73 3.16 11.52
N GLU A 27 3.62 3.55 12.11
CA GLU A 27 2.89 2.73 13.08
C GLU A 27 2.36 1.44 12.44
N LEU A 28 1.79 1.53 11.24
CA LEU A 28 1.29 0.37 10.51
C LEU A 28 2.41 -0.57 10.08
N GLU A 29 3.54 -0.01 9.67
CA GLU A 29 4.71 -0.82 9.32
C GLU A 29 5.21 -1.61 10.54
N ALA A 30 5.32 -0.95 11.69
CA ALA A 30 5.74 -1.59 12.93
C ALA A 30 4.76 -2.70 13.35
N PHE A 31 3.46 -2.44 13.25
CA PHE A 31 2.42 -3.43 13.55
C PHE A 31 2.55 -4.65 12.63
N ALA A 32 2.70 -4.42 11.31
CA ALA A 32 2.81 -5.49 10.35
C ALA A 32 4.04 -6.37 10.62
N ARG A 33 5.17 -5.76 10.94
CA ARG A 33 6.39 -6.51 11.28
C ARG A 33 6.23 -7.33 12.55
N LYS A 34 5.60 -6.75 13.56
CA LYS A 34 5.34 -7.45 14.83
C LYS A 34 4.45 -8.67 14.64
N GLU A 35 3.43 -8.55 13.81
CA GLU A 35 2.45 -9.60 13.56
C GLU A 35 2.82 -10.51 12.38
N ASN A 36 4.00 -10.32 11.80
CA ASN A 36 4.47 -11.08 10.63
C ASN A 36 3.53 -11.00 9.43
N ILE A 37 2.92 -9.83 9.23
CA ILE A 37 2.05 -9.57 8.09
C ILE A 37 2.90 -9.04 6.95
N PRO A 38 2.83 -9.66 5.75
CA PRO A 38 3.57 -9.15 4.60
C PRO A 38 3.08 -7.77 4.19
N ILE A 39 4.02 -6.85 4.01
CA ILE A 39 3.76 -5.52 3.48
C ILE A 39 4.79 -5.18 2.41
N ILE A 40 4.54 -4.09 1.68
CA ILE A 40 5.46 -3.62 0.64
C ILE A 40 6.83 -3.32 1.23
N GLN A 41 7.86 -3.81 0.56
CA GLN A 41 9.26 -3.55 0.95
C GLN A 41 9.66 -2.12 0.60
N HIS A 42 10.68 -1.60 1.28
CA HIS A 42 11.15 -0.23 1.09
C HIS A 42 11.50 0.13 -0.36
N GLU A 43 12.09 -0.82 -1.09
CA GLU A 43 12.46 -0.60 -2.49
C GLU A 43 11.23 -0.38 -3.36
N VAL A 44 10.16 -1.12 -3.09
CA VAL A 44 8.89 -1.02 -3.81
C VAL A 44 8.17 0.27 -3.41
N VAL A 45 8.25 0.65 -2.15
CA VAL A 45 7.69 1.93 -1.67
C VAL A 45 8.31 3.11 -2.43
N ALA A 46 9.63 3.13 -2.57
CA ALA A 46 10.32 4.18 -3.31
C ALA A 46 9.87 4.25 -4.78
N TYR A 47 9.70 3.09 -5.39
CA TYR A 47 9.24 3.00 -6.78
C TYR A 47 7.81 3.53 -6.92
N PHE A 48 6.91 3.13 -6.03
CA PHE A 48 5.53 3.63 -6.02
C PHE A 48 5.48 5.14 -5.81
N ARG A 49 6.26 5.63 -4.87
CA ARG A 49 6.35 7.07 -4.63
C ARG A 49 6.72 7.82 -5.90
N PHE A 50 7.77 7.36 -6.58
CA PHE A 50 8.22 7.95 -7.84
C PHE A 50 7.12 7.92 -8.89
N LEU A 51 6.49 6.76 -9.11
CA LEU A 51 5.43 6.59 -10.09
C LEU A 51 4.23 7.48 -9.78
N LEU A 52 3.78 7.47 -8.55
CA LEU A 52 2.57 8.20 -8.16
C LEU A 52 2.77 9.71 -8.23
N GLN A 53 3.95 10.18 -7.83
CA GLN A 53 4.27 11.61 -7.92
C GLN A 53 4.47 12.06 -9.36
N THR A 54 4.95 11.17 -10.23
CA THR A 54 5.17 11.46 -11.64
C THR A 54 3.88 11.40 -12.46
N LEU A 55 3.09 10.33 -12.28
CA LEU A 55 1.90 10.07 -13.08
C LEU A 55 0.65 10.81 -12.57
N GLN A 56 0.59 11.07 -11.28
CA GLN A 56 -0.59 11.67 -10.62
C GLN A 56 -1.89 11.02 -11.07
N PRO A 57 -2.04 9.70 -10.84
CA PRO A 57 -3.23 8.98 -11.30
C PRO A 57 -4.48 9.48 -10.58
N LYS A 58 -5.62 9.41 -11.27
CA LYS A 58 -6.91 9.78 -10.69
C LYS A 58 -7.66 8.59 -10.12
N LYS A 59 -7.36 7.39 -10.63
CA LYS A 59 -7.98 6.15 -10.17
C LYS A 59 -6.91 5.06 -10.03
N ILE A 60 -6.98 4.35 -8.91
CA ILE A 60 -6.07 3.24 -8.63
C ILE A 60 -6.90 2.04 -8.21
N LEU A 61 -6.55 0.87 -8.74
CA LEU A 61 -7.12 -0.39 -8.32
C LEU A 61 -6.02 -1.23 -7.68
N GLU A 62 -6.26 -1.70 -6.47
CA GLU A 62 -5.36 -2.59 -5.75
C GLU A 62 -6.04 -3.93 -5.51
N VAL A 63 -5.34 -5.01 -5.76
CA VAL A 63 -5.78 -6.36 -5.40
C VAL A 63 -4.94 -6.84 -4.23
N GLY A 64 -5.61 -7.18 -3.12
CA GLY A 64 -4.94 -7.57 -1.89
C GLY A 64 -4.71 -6.38 -0.96
N THR A 65 -5.71 -6.09 -0.14
CA THR A 65 -5.68 -4.93 0.77
C THR A 65 -4.75 -5.15 1.96
N ALA A 66 -4.63 -6.38 2.45
CA ALA A 66 -3.97 -6.71 3.70
C ALA A 66 -4.47 -5.76 4.82
N ILE A 67 -3.57 -5.14 5.57
CA ILE A 67 -3.97 -4.24 6.66
C ILE A 67 -4.29 -2.81 6.20
N GLY A 68 -4.27 -2.55 4.89
CA GLY A 68 -4.53 -1.22 4.34
C GLY A 68 -3.30 -0.33 4.20
N PHE A 69 -2.12 -0.83 4.53
CA PHE A 69 -0.88 -0.05 4.49
C PHE A 69 -0.59 0.51 3.09
N SER A 70 -0.64 -0.36 2.09
CA SER A 70 -0.34 0.00 0.70
C SER A 70 -1.33 1.03 0.16
N ALA A 71 -2.62 0.86 0.43
CA ALA A 71 -3.64 1.82 0.01
C ALA A 71 -3.43 3.18 0.67
N LEU A 72 -3.13 3.20 1.96
CA LEU A 72 -2.84 4.45 2.69
C LEU A 72 -1.57 5.12 2.19
N LEU A 73 -0.56 4.32 1.84
CA LEU A 73 0.68 4.83 1.24
C LEU A 73 0.40 5.50 -0.10
N MET A 74 -0.39 4.84 -0.95
CA MET A 74 -0.78 5.40 -2.26
C MET A 74 -1.60 6.69 -2.10
N ALA A 75 -2.49 6.74 -1.13
CA ALA A 75 -3.27 7.95 -0.84
C ALA A 75 -2.38 9.12 -0.43
N GLU A 76 -1.30 8.84 0.30
CA GLU A 76 -0.35 9.87 0.71
C GLU A 76 0.38 10.47 -0.49
N TYR A 77 0.80 9.63 -1.44
CA TYR A 77 1.59 10.10 -2.59
C TYR A 77 0.75 10.50 -3.79
N ALA A 78 -0.54 10.17 -3.82
CA ALA A 78 -1.49 10.56 -4.85
C ALA A 78 -2.76 11.12 -4.20
N PRO A 79 -2.69 12.34 -3.65
CA PRO A 79 -3.77 12.89 -2.84
C PRO A 79 -5.08 13.14 -3.59
N ASP A 80 -5.04 13.17 -4.92
CA ASP A 80 -6.24 13.37 -5.75
C ASP A 80 -6.81 12.06 -6.29
N ALA A 81 -6.18 10.92 -5.99
CA ALA A 81 -6.62 9.64 -6.52
C ALA A 81 -7.81 9.07 -5.75
N GLN A 82 -8.69 8.38 -6.46
CA GLN A 82 -9.70 7.49 -5.89
C GLN A 82 -9.14 6.08 -5.95
N ILE A 83 -9.03 5.44 -4.80
CA ILE A 83 -8.39 4.14 -4.67
C ILE A 83 -9.44 3.10 -4.32
N THR A 84 -9.54 2.06 -5.14
CA THR A 84 -10.37 0.91 -4.83
C THR A 84 -9.45 -0.26 -4.51
N THR A 85 -9.61 -0.85 -3.34
CA THR A 85 -8.81 -1.98 -2.91
C THR A 85 -9.71 -3.17 -2.61
N VAL A 86 -9.30 -4.35 -3.04
CA VAL A 86 -10.10 -5.57 -2.99
C VAL A 86 -9.39 -6.62 -2.15
N ASP A 87 -10.10 -7.24 -1.22
CA ASP A 87 -9.57 -8.38 -0.47
C ASP A 87 -10.70 -9.35 -0.11
N ARG A 88 -10.35 -10.60 0.08
CA ARG A 88 -11.29 -11.65 0.51
C ARG A 88 -10.94 -12.25 1.87
N ASN A 89 -9.79 -11.93 2.42
CA ASN A 89 -9.35 -12.44 3.71
C ASN A 89 -10.03 -11.66 4.83
N GLU A 90 -10.93 -12.32 5.57
CA GLU A 90 -11.73 -11.67 6.61
C GLU A 90 -10.89 -11.02 7.71
N GLU A 91 -9.81 -11.65 8.12
CA GLU A 91 -8.92 -11.09 9.16
C GLU A 91 -8.25 -9.80 8.67
N MET A 92 -7.72 -9.83 7.46
CA MET A 92 -7.07 -8.66 6.87
C MET A 92 -8.09 -7.55 6.62
N ILE A 93 -9.28 -7.88 6.15
CA ILE A 93 -10.37 -6.92 5.95
C ILE A 93 -10.70 -6.20 7.26
N GLY A 94 -10.76 -6.95 8.37
CA GLY A 94 -11.00 -6.37 9.68
C GLY A 94 -9.96 -5.32 10.07
N PHE A 95 -8.69 -5.65 9.92
CA PHE A 95 -7.60 -4.69 10.17
C PHE A 95 -7.66 -3.51 9.22
N ALA A 96 -7.91 -3.77 7.93
CA ALA A 96 -7.97 -2.71 6.93
C ALA A 96 -9.11 -1.73 7.20
N LYS A 97 -10.31 -2.22 7.52
CA LYS A 97 -11.44 -1.36 7.86
C LYS A 97 -11.13 -0.43 9.01
N GLU A 98 -10.51 -0.96 10.07
CA GLU A 98 -10.13 -0.19 11.23
C GLU A 98 -9.10 0.90 10.86
N ASN A 99 -8.08 0.51 10.11
CA ASN A 99 -7.02 1.43 9.70
C ASN A 99 -7.52 2.51 8.73
N LEU A 100 -8.39 2.15 7.78
CA LEU A 100 -8.96 3.11 6.85
C LEU A 100 -9.90 4.09 7.54
N ALA A 101 -10.71 3.60 8.49
CA ALA A 101 -11.57 4.49 9.28
C ALA A 101 -10.75 5.50 10.08
N LYS A 102 -9.59 5.07 10.56
CA LYS A 102 -8.73 5.90 11.40
C LYS A 102 -7.87 6.89 10.60
N TYR A 103 -7.34 6.47 9.45
CA TYR A 103 -6.29 7.20 8.75
C TYR A 103 -6.66 7.74 7.38
N ASP A 104 -7.73 7.26 6.74
CA ASP A 104 -8.17 7.76 5.44
C ASP A 104 -9.02 9.03 5.61
N SER A 105 -8.38 10.12 6.00
CA SER A 105 -9.06 11.37 6.32
C SER A 105 -9.75 12.02 5.13
N ARG A 106 -9.23 11.80 3.92
CA ARG A 106 -9.79 12.38 2.68
C ARG A 106 -10.84 11.50 2.03
N LYS A 107 -11.13 10.34 2.59
CA LYS A 107 -12.10 9.39 2.05
C LYS A 107 -11.78 8.98 0.62
N GLN A 108 -10.50 8.74 0.33
CA GLN A 108 -10.02 8.36 -0.98
C GLN A 108 -10.14 6.87 -1.26
N ILE A 109 -10.26 6.04 -0.23
CA ILE A 109 -10.09 4.59 -0.32
C ILE A 109 -11.42 3.89 -0.12
N THR A 110 -11.81 3.05 -1.10
CA THR A 110 -12.97 2.18 -1.02
C THR A 110 -12.49 0.73 -0.92
N LEU A 111 -12.87 0.07 0.16
CA LEU A 111 -12.55 -1.35 0.35
C LEU A 111 -13.73 -2.19 -0.16
N VAL A 112 -13.44 -3.08 -1.09
CA VAL A 112 -14.41 -4.03 -1.63
C VAL A 112 -14.07 -5.43 -1.11
N GLU A 113 -15.02 -6.06 -0.44
CA GLU A 113 -14.86 -7.41 0.09
C GLU A 113 -15.28 -8.40 -0.97
N GLY A 114 -14.40 -9.29 -1.37
CA GLY A 114 -14.74 -10.32 -2.34
C GLY A 114 -13.51 -10.83 -3.08
N ASP A 115 -13.80 -11.73 -4.02
CA ASP A 115 -12.78 -12.28 -4.91
C ASP A 115 -12.50 -11.29 -6.03
N ALA A 116 -11.23 -10.98 -6.25
CA ALA A 116 -10.82 -10.01 -7.28
C ALA A 116 -11.30 -10.41 -8.67
N ALA A 117 -11.29 -11.71 -9.00
CA ALA A 117 -11.76 -12.18 -10.30
C ALA A 117 -13.24 -11.88 -10.51
N GLU A 118 -14.06 -12.01 -9.47
CA GLU A 118 -15.49 -11.71 -9.54
C GLU A 118 -15.74 -10.20 -9.60
N VAL A 119 -15.04 -9.44 -8.78
CA VAL A 119 -15.18 -7.98 -8.72
C VAL A 119 -14.78 -7.33 -10.05
N LEU A 120 -13.70 -7.82 -10.67
CA LEU A 120 -13.18 -7.25 -11.91
C LEU A 120 -14.02 -7.59 -13.16
N GLN A 121 -14.93 -8.56 -13.06
CA GLN A 121 -15.85 -8.87 -14.16
C GLN A 121 -16.99 -7.87 -14.28
N ASP A 122 -17.26 -7.13 -13.24
CA ASP A 122 -18.27 -6.09 -13.22
C ASP A 122 -17.67 -4.77 -13.69
#